data_eeaad77c52b65c0cc9fdbefb5c19a6fc
#
_entry.id   eeaad77c52b65c0cc9fdbefb5c19a6fc
#
_cell.length_a   1.000
_cell.length_b   1.000
_cell.length_c   1.000
_cell.angle_alpha   90.00
_cell.angle_beta   90.00
_cell.angle_gamma   90.00
#
_symmetry.space_group_name_H-M   'P 1'
#
loop_
_entity.id
_entity.type
_entity.pdbx_description
1 polymer ?
#
loop_
_entity_poly.entity_id
_entity_poly.type
_entity_poly.pdbx_seq_one_letter_code
_entity_poly.pdbx_strand_id
1 'polypeptide(L)'
;LYLASLAVTMGEEGNVRPGNQFLPYGYEDELRFVNPASGEGGRFQETAEQVRKRFVRDLYTPHTAVLARDYEALAYRTPGLCILKARAWMDEGRNEIQIAVCPNTPERFPTLSDRYRERIGGWLEERRMLSARVTLRQPVYEEVSVQGHIYVKPHYENGREQLEEALREMLDYVHGEQGFGERLQFEKLFMELEALECVAHIYDLSVRPASLAHASMEGADIVPEQNCLLCPGQIRLTID
;
A
#
# COMPACT_ATOMS: atom_id res chain seq x y z
N LEU A 1 -31.38 17.14 20.80
CA LEU A 1 -30.52 16.75 19.69
C LEU A 1 -31.38 15.92 18.72
N TYR A 2 -31.63 16.44 17.51
CA TYR A 2 -32.39 15.73 16.47
C TYR A 2 -31.43 15.24 15.42
N LEU A 3 -31.45 13.92 15.11
CA LEU A 3 -30.72 13.35 14.00
C LEU A 3 -31.56 13.53 12.73
N ALA A 4 -31.18 14.44 11.85
CA ALA A 4 -31.93 14.73 10.63
C ALA A 4 -31.73 13.70 9.52
N SER A 5 -30.52 13.11 9.44
CA SER A 5 -30.20 12.02 8.53
C SER A 5 -29.04 11.18 9.05
N LEU A 6 -29.05 9.89 8.74
CA LEU A 6 -27.96 8.95 9.04
C LEU A 6 -27.58 8.22 7.75
N ALA A 7 -26.32 8.33 7.36
CA ALA A 7 -25.78 7.50 6.30
C ALA A 7 -25.11 6.25 6.93
N VAL A 8 -25.49 5.08 6.44
CA VAL A 8 -24.89 3.81 6.85
C VAL A 8 -24.07 3.28 5.69
N THR A 9 -22.87 2.78 5.97
CA THR A 9 -21.98 2.17 4.99
C THR A 9 -21.87 0.68 5.24
N MET A 10 -21.51 -0.07 4.20
CA MET A 10 -21.31 -1.52 4.31
C MET A 10 -19.89 -1.91 4.77
N GLY A 11 -19.09 -0.94 5.23
CA GLY A 11 -17.72 -1.19 5.61
C GLY A 11 -16.85 -1.63 4.42
N GLU A 12 -15.97 -2.60 4.61
CA GLU A 12 -15.10 -3.12 3.55
C GLU A 12 -15.86 -3.86 2.44
N GLU A 13 -17.04 -4.40 2.72
CA GLU A 13 -17.90 -5.01 1.70
C GLU A 13 -18.35 -4.00 0.63
N GLY A 14 -18.31 -2.71 0.95
CA GLY A 14 -18.55 -1.63 0.00
C GLY A 14 -17.39 -1.36 -0.96
N ASN A 15 -16.20 -1.90 -0.72
CA ASN A 15 -15.04 -1.81 -1.60
C ASN A 15 -15.16 -2.84 -2.72
N VAL A 16 -15.98 -2.56 -3.72
CA VAL A 16 -16.26 -3.47 -4.83
C VAL A 16 -15.44 -3.09 -6.06
N ARG A 17 -15.05 -4.09 -6.86
CA ARG A 17 -14.34 -3.87 -8.13
C ARG A 17 -15.23 -3.19 -9.16
N PRO A 18 -14.66 -2.47 -10.14
CA PRO A 18 -15.43 -1.92 -11.25
C PRO A 18 -16.14 -3.02 -12.03
N GLY A 19 -17.29 -2.69 -12.60
CA GLY A 19 -18.07 -3.62 -13.42
C GLY A 19 -18.99 -4.58 -12.67
N ASN A 20 -19.10 -4.46 -11.34
CA ASN A 20 -20.09 -5.22 -10.58
C ASN A 20 -21.50 -4.81 -10.99
N GLN A 21 -22.37 -5.82 -11.18
CA GLN A 21 -23.77 -5.59 -11.50
C GLN A 21 -24.62 -5.58 -10.23
N PHE A 22 -25.47 -4.59 -10.11
CA PHE A 22 -26.44 -4.45 -9.04
C PHE A 22 -27.86 -4.57 -9.62
N LEU A 23 -28.67 -5.40 -8.99
CA LEU A 23 -30.08 -5.58 -9.34
C LEU A 23 -30.93 -4.90 -8.26
N PRO A 24 -31.77 -3.91 -8.61
CA PRO A 24 -32.64 -3.27 -7.63
C PRO A 24 -33.73 -4.25 -7.21
N TYR A 25 -33.98 -4.33 -5.92
CA TYR A 25 -35.01 -5.19 -5.39
C TYR A 25 -36.40 -4.84 -5.99
N GLY A 26 -37.06 -5.84 -6.55
CA GLY A 26 -38.38 -5.68 -7.20
C GLY A 26 -38.34 -5.26 -8.68
N TYR A 27 -37.14 -5.04 -9.26
CA TYR A 27 -36.93 -4.65 -10.67
C TYR A 27 -35.81 -5.44 -11.33
N GLU A 28 -35.55 -6.65 -10.85
CA GLU A 28 -34.40 -7.48 -11.21
C GLU A 28 -34.37 -7.84 -12.71
N ASP A 29 -35.53 -7.93 -13.34
CA ASP A 29 -35.67 -8.24 -14.76
C ASP A 29 -35.63 -7.03 -15.68
N GLU A 30 -35.86 -5.83 -15.15
CA GLU A 30 -36.04 -4.61 -15.94
C GLU A 30 -34.82 -3.70 -15.92
N LEU A 31 -34.12 -3.63 -14.77
CA LEU A 31 -33.04 -2.68 -14.55
C LEU A 31 -31.76 -3.37 -14.06
N ARG A 32 -30.65 -2.99 -14.66
CA ARG A 32 -29.31 -3.41 -14.22
C ARG A 32 -28.44 -2.18 -14.06
N PHE A 33 -27.79 -2.06 -12.92
CA PHE A 33 -26.81 -1.01 -12.66
C PHE A 33 -25.42 -1.62 -12.63
N VAL A 34 -24.44 -0.92 -13.18
CA VAL A 34 -23.05 -1.31 -13.17
C VAL A 34 -22.26 -0.16 -12.58
N ASN A 35 -21.38 -0.44 -11.61
CA ASN A 35 -20.47 0.57 -11.11
C ASN A 35 -19.32 0.80 -12.10
N PRO A 36 -19.11 2.04 -12.59
CA PRO A 36 -18.03 2.33 -13.54
C PRO A 36 -16.66 2.41 -12.88
N ALA A 37 -16.60 2.60 -11.56
CA ALA A 37 -15.37 2.76 -10.80
C ALA A 37 -15.36 1.86 -9.57
N SER A 38 -14.18 1.61 -9.01
CA SER A 38 -14.01 0.88 -7.76
C SER A 38 -14.71 1.58 -6.59
N GLY A 39 -15.33 0.80 -5.70
CA GLY A 39 -15.77 1.30 -4.40
C GLY A 39 -14.55 1.50 -3.49
N GLU A 40 -14.48 2.62 -2.78
CA GLU A 40 -13.28 3.03 -2.04
C GLU A 40 -13.64 3.52 -0.62
N GLY A 41 -12.68 3.37 0.31
CA GLY A 41 -12.77 3.97 1.65
C GLY A 41 -13.55 3.18 2.69
N GLY A 42 -14.07 2.02 2.33
CA GLY A 42 -14.72 1.13 3.29
C GLY A 42 -13.71 0.45 4.22
N ARG A 43 -14.07 0.31 5.50
CA ARG A 43 -13.28 -0.45 6.49
C ARG A 43 -14.19 -1.10 7.52
N PHE A 44 -13.69 -2.17 8.14
CA PHE A 44 -14.39 -2.84 9.24
C PHE A 44 -14.53 -1.92 10.45
N GLN A 45 -15.48 -2.27 11.31
CA GLN A 45 -15.63 -1.61 12.59
C GLN A 45 -14.38 -1.83 13.44
N GLU A 46 -13.84 -0.74 13.99
CA GLU A 46 -12.67 -0.81 14.88
C GLU A 46 -13.01 -1.56 16.17
N THR A 47 -12.08 -2.39 16.61
CA THR A 47 -12.12 -2.98 17.95
C THR A 47 -11.81 -1.93 19.01
N ALA A 48 -12.20 -2.17 20.29
CA ALA A 48 -11.93 -1.26 21.38
C ALA A 48 -10.42 -0.96 21.57
N GLU A 49 -9.56 -1.96 21.29
CA GLU A 49 -8.11 -1.78 21.35
C GLU A 49 -7.60 -0.88 20.21
N GLN A 50 -8.11 -1.06 19.00
CA GLN A 50 -7.79 -0.21 17.84
C GLN A 50 -8.22 1.23 18.07
N VAL A 51 -9.43 1.44 18.65
CA VAL A 51 -9.92 2.77 19.01
C VAL A 51 -8.99 3.42 20.04
N ARG A 52 -8.55 2.66 21.08
CA ARG A 52 -7.62 3.18 22.07
C ARG A 52 -6.26 3.56 21.46
N LYS A 53 -5.70 2.70 20.62
CA LYS A 53 -4.44 2.98 19.90
C LYS A 53 -4.57 4.22 19.02
N ARG A 54 -5.69 4.32 18.28
CA ARG A 54 -5.99 5.50 17.45
C ARG A 54 -6.10 6.76 18.28
N PHE A 55 -6.84 6.73 19.40
CA PHE A 55 -7.00 7.88 20.29
C PHE A 55 -5.65 8.40 20.80
N VAL A 56 -4.78 7.51 21.30
CA VAL A 56 -3.43 7.90 21.75
C VAL A 56 -2.62 8.50 20.60
N ARG A 57 -2.63 7.88 19.41
CA ARG A 57 -1.95 8.41 18.24
C ARG A 57 -2.48 9.79 17.85
N ASP A 58 -3.80 9.98 17.91
CA ASP A 58 -4.45 11.23 17.53
C ASP A 58 -4.10 12.41 18.46
N LEU A 59 -3.77 12.13 19.72
CA LEU A 59 -3.26 13.15 20.65
C LEU A 59 -1.91 13.72 20.24
N TYR A 60 -1.09 12.90 19.56
CA TYR A 60 0.25 13.30 19.07
C TYR A 60 0.27 13.70 17.60
N THR A 61 -0.85 13.58 16.90
CA THR A 61 -0.90 13.93 15.48
C THR A 61 -1.01 15.44 15.31
N PRO A 62 -0.17 16.06 14.47
CA PRO A 62 -0.19 17.49 14.26
C PRO A 62 -1.49 17.95 13.61
N HIS A 63 -1.96 19.12 13.99
CA HIS A 63 -3.10 19.79 13.34
C HIS A 63 -2.68 20.63 12.13
N THR A 64 -1.41 21.03 12.10
CA THR A 64 -0.78 21.79 11.02
C THR A 64 0.48 21.06 10.56
N ALA A 65 0.65 20.91 9.27
CA ALA A 65 1.80 20.24 8.69
C ALA A 65 2.99 21.19 8.57
N VAL A 66 4.13 20.82 9.15
CA VAL A 66 5.41 21.50 9.06
C VAL A 66 6.46 20.61 8.40
N LEU A 67 6.56 19.37 8.87
CA LEU A 67 7.50 18.37 8.36
C LEU A 67 6.81 17.41 7.39
N ALA A 68 7.58 16.75 6.54
CA ALA A 68 7.05 15.74 5.61
C ALA A 68 6.18 14.69 6.32
N ARG A 69 6.62 14.16 7.45
CA ARG A 69 5.87 13.20 8.26
C ARG A 69 4.51 13.73 8.77
N ASP A 70 4.37 15.05 8.94
CA ASP A 70 3.11 15.64 9.38
C ASP A 70 2.08 15.59 8.24
N TYR A 71 2.53 15.79 7.00
CA TYR A 71 1.70 15.63 5.80
C TYR A 71 1.24 14.18 5.63
N GLU A 72 2.12 13.21 5.88
CA GLU A 72 1.75 11.78 5.88
C GLU A 72 0.67 11.49 6.93
N ALA A 73 0.90 11.92 8.17
CA ALA A 73 -0.04 11.74 9.27
C ALA A 73 -1.42 12.39 8.99
N LEU A 74 -1.42 13.58 8.40
CA LEU A 74 -2.65 14.26 8.00
C LEU A 74 -3.33 13.60 6.81
N ALA A 75 -2.58 13.06 5.85
CA ALA A 75 -3.15 12.31 4.74
C ALA A 75 -3.94 11.10 5.23
N TYR A 76 -3.40 10.30 6.14
CA TYR A 76 -4.11 9.16 6.75
C TYR A 76 -5.39 9.57 7.50
N ARG A 77 -5.52 10.83 7.92
CA ARG A 77 -6.68 11.37 8.65
C ARG A 77 -7.70 12.05 7.74
N THR A 78 -7.51 12.03 6.43
CA THR A 78 -8.46 12.63 5.51
C THR A 78 -9.85 12.03 5.70
N PRO A 79 -10.87 12.84 6.04
CA PRO A 79 -12.20 12.32 6.35
C PRO A 79 -12.85 11.61 5.16
N GLY A 80 -13.40 10.42 5.43
CA GLY A 80 -14.13 9.65 4.42
C GLY A 80 -13.26 8.91 3.42
N LEU A 81 -11.93 8.84 3.64
CA LEU A 81 -11.01 8.06 2.83
C LEU A 81 -10.32 6.98 3.68
N CYS A 82 -9.97 5.88 3.05
CA CYS A 82 -9.11 4.84 3.62
C CYS A 82 -7.82 4.79 2.81
N ILE A 83 -6.72 5.22 3.44
CA ILE A 83 -5.41 5.26 2.83
C ILE A 83 -4.59 4.09 3.37
N LEU A 84 -4.04 3.30 2.48
CA LEU A 84 -3.20 2.15 2.82
C LEU A 84 -1.78 2.58 3.17
N LYS A 85 -1.16 3.34 2.28
CA LYS A 85 0.21 3.87 2.45
C LYS A 85 0.25 5.33 2.00
N ALA A 86 1.04 6.14 2.69
CA ALA A 86 1.32 7.52 2.30
C ALA A 86 2.78 7.85 2.59
N ARG A 87 3.40 8.61 1.73
CA ARG A 87 4.75 9.16 1.91
C ARG A 87 4.83 10.57 1.39
N ALA A 88 5.44 11.43 2.18
CA ALA A 88 5.72 12.81 1.80
C ALA A 88 7.22 13.08 1.79
N TRP A 89 7.68 13.89 0.85
CA TRP A 89 9.07 14.34 0.77
C TRP A 89 9.14 15.75 0.23
N MET A 90 10.26 16.41 0.50
CA MET A 90 10.57 17.72 -0.05
C MET A 90 11.20 17.55 -1.43
N ASP A 91 10.64 18.21 -2.43
CA ASP A 91 11.29 18.43 -3.72
C ASP A 91 12.08 19.74 -3.65
N GLU A 92 13.38 19.65 -3.42
CA GLU A 92 14.25 20.81 -3.28
C GLU A 92 14.31 21.66 -4.55
N GLY A 93 14.20 21.01 -5.73
CA GLY A 93 14.25 21.72 -7.02
C GLY A 93 13.03 22.61 -7.25
N ARG A 94 11.88 22.25 -6.70
CA ARG A 94 10.61 22.99 -6.82
C ARG A 94 10.22 23.73 -5.56
N ASN A 95 10.91 23.46 -4.46
CA ASN A 95 10.56 23.96 -3.12
C ASN A 95 9.09 23.66 -2.77
N GLU A 96 8.69 22.40 -2.98
CA GLU A 96 7.33 21.92 -2.70
C GLU A 96 7.36 20.57 -1.99
N ILE A 97 6.33 20.32 -1.19
CA ILE A 97 6.10 19.00 -0.59
C ILE A 97 5.35 18.13 -1.60
N GLN A 98 5.92 17.00 -1.93
CA GLN A 98 5.28 15.98 -2.74
C GLN A 98 4.76 14.87 -1.84
N ILE A 99 3.56 14.36 -2.13
CA ILE A 99 2.93 13.28 -1.37
C ILE A 99 2.45 12.21 -2.34
N ALA A 100 2.95 10.99 -2.18
CA ALA A 100 2.39 9.80 -2.79
C ALA A 100 1.40 9.15 -1.83
N VAL A 101 0.27 8.72 -2.35
CA VAL A 101 -0.79 8.06 -1.58
C VAL A 101 -1.26 6.83 -2.32
N CYS A 102 -1.30 5.71 -1.62
CA CYS A 102 -1.90 4.47 -2.08
C CYS A 102 -3.28 4.31 -1.40
N PRO A 103 -4.40 4.38 -2.14
CA PRO A 103 -5.72 4.14 -1.58
C PRO A 103 -5.91 2.65 -1.23
N ASN A 104 -6.73 2.38 -0.22
CA ASN A 104 -7.13 1.02 0.12
C ASN A 104 -8.28 0.58 -0.79
N THR A 105 -7.96 -0.08 -1.89
CA THR A 105 -8.91 -0.62 -2.86
C THR A 105 -8.60 -2.08 -3.17
N PRO A 106 -9.56 -2.85 -3.70
CA PRO A 106 -9.33 -4.26 -4.04
C PRO A 106 -8.49 -4.46 -5.33
N GLU A 107 -8.03 -3.40 -5.95
CA GLU A 107 -7.18 -3.45 -7.13
C GLU A 107 -5.74 -3.83 -6.75
N ARG A 108 -5.07 -4.59 -7.62
CA ARG A 108 -3.67 -4.98 -7.41
C ARG A 108 -2.72 -3.78 -7.44
N PHE A 109 -3.01 -2.79 -8.28
CA PHE A 109 -2.23 -1.57 -8.44
C PHE A 109 -3.16 -0.36 -8.35
N PRO A 110 -3.57 0.03 -7.13
CA PRO A 110 -4.50 1.13 -6.93
C PRO A 110 -3.96 2.45 -7.49
N THR A 111 -4.79 3.18 -8.19
CA THR A 111 -4.46 4.53 -8.66
C THR A 111 -5.20 5.58 -7.86
N LEU A 112 -4.61 6.76 -7.75
CA LEU A 112 -5.23 7.88 -7.05
C LEU A 112 -6.32 8.50 -7.93
N SER A 113 -7.59 8.27 -7.59
CA SER A 113 -8.72 8.85 -8.30
C SER A 113 -8.80 10.37 -8.09
N ASP A 114 -9.47 11.08 -9.00
CA ASP A 114 -9.64 12.53 -8.88
C ASP A 114 -10.36 12.91 -7.58
N ARG A 115 -11.34 12.11 -7.16
CA ARG A 115 -12.05 12.29 -5.89
C ARG A 115 -11.12 12.19 -4.67
N TYR A 116 -10.23 11.21 -4.65
CA TYR A 116 -9.21 11.10 -3.60
C TYR A 116 -8.29 12.31 -3.61
N ARG A 117 -7.84 12.70 -4.81
CA ARG A 117 -6.95 13.86 -5.00
C ARG A 117 -7.57 15.15 -4.47
N GLU A 118 -8.82 15.43 -4.84
CA GLU A 118 -9.55 16.61 -4.38
C GLU A 118 -9.75 16.61 -2.87
N ARG A 119 -10.16 15.48 -2.30
CA ARG A 119 -10.38 15.36 -0.85
C ARG A 119 -9.10 15.52 -0.04
N ILE A 120 -8.04 14.82 -0.41
CA ILE A 120 -6.74 14.93 0.27
C ILE A 120 -6.18 16.34 0.08
N GLY A 121 -6.21 16.86 -1.15
CA GLY A 121 -5.73 18.21 -1.46
C GLY A 121 -6.43 19.29 -0.64
N GLY A 122 -7.76 19.28 -0.59
CA GLY A 122 -8.54 20.22 0.21
C GLY A 122 -8.26 20.10 1.71
N TRP A 123 -8.14 18.86 2.23
CA TRP A 123 -7.81 18.61 3.62
C TRP A 123 -6.43 19.12 4.02
N LEU A 124 -5.43 18.92 3.17
CA LEU A 124 -4.05 19.39 3.41
C LEU A 124 -3.89 20.90 3.20
N GLU A 125 -4.64 21.48 2.25
CA GLU A 125 -4.63 22.93 1.98
C GLU A 125 -5.00 23.76 3.21
N GLU A 126 -5.98 23.31 3.98
CA GLU A 126 -6.40 23.95 5.24
C GLU A 126 -5.36 23.83 6.37
N ARG A 127 -4.41 22.91 6.24
CA ARG A 127 -3.48 22.50 7.33
C ARG A 127 -2.02 22.72 7.01
N ARG A 128 -1.69 23.05 5.77
CA ARG A 128 -0.32 23.37 5.36
C ARG A 128 0.14 24.73 5.87
N MET A 129 1.43 24.96 5.90
CA MET A 129 1.98 26.29 6.11
C MET A 129 1.66 27.21 4.92
N LEU A 130 1.48 28.49 5.17
CA LEU A 130 1.10 29.50 4.16
C LEU A 130 2.04 29.50 2.93
N SER A 131 3.35 29.30 3.13
CA SER A 131 4.35 29.30 2.07
C SER A 131 4.58 27.95 1.42
N ALA A 132 4.06 26.86 1.98
CA ALA A 132 4.29 25.52 1.46
C ALA A 132 3.36 25.25 0.27
N ARG A 133 3.91 24.67 -0.78
CA ARG A 133 3.13 24.07 -1.87
C ARG A 133 3.08 22.57 -1.67
N VAL A 134 1.92 21.97 -1.94
CA VAL A 134 1.71 20.54 -1.78
C VAL A 134 1.21 19.96 -3.10
N THR A 135 1.89 18.94 -3.59
CA THR A 135 1.53 18.25 -4.83
C THR A 135 1.32 16.77 -4.56
N LEU A 136 0.15 16.26 -4.95
CA LEU A 136 -0.17 14.84 -4.86
C LEU A 136 0.37 14.09 -6.08
N ARG A 137 1.15 13.05 -5.82
CA ARG A 137 1.72 12.15 -6.83
C ARG A 137 0.94 10.85 -6.92
N GLN A 138 0.83 10.33 -8.14
CA GLN A 138 0.30 8.97 -8.34
C GLN A 138 1.28 7.96 -7.73
N PRO A 139 0.75 6.90 -7.08
CA PRO A 139 1.57 5.76 -6.72
C PRO A 139 2.08 5.07 -7.98
N VAL A 140 3.31 4.63 -7.93
CA VAL A 140 3.94 3.81 -8.96
C VAL A 140 4.28 2.46 -8.35
N TYR A 141 4.18 1.40 -9.12
CA TYR A 141 4.44 0.04 -8.67
C TYR A 141 5.55 -0.57 -9.50
N GLU A 142 6.54 -1.14 -8.82
CA GLU A 142 7.62 -1.85 -9.49
C GLU A 142 7.64 -3.30 -9.00
N GLU A 143 7.47 -4.23 -9.93
CA GLU A 143 7.49 -5.66 -9.63
C GLU A 143 8.93 -6.13 -9.39
N VAL A 144 9.14 -6.86 -8.30
CA VAL A 144 10.43 -7.45 -7.94
C VAL A 144 10.46 -8.91 -8.35
N SER A 145 11.35 -9.26 -9.24
CA SER A 145 11.58 -10.64 -9.66
C SER A 145 12.66 -11.28 -8.78
N VAL A 146 12.38 -12.47 -8.28
CA VAL A 146 13.30 -13.27 -7.46
C VAL A 146 13.65 -14.55 -8.20
N GLN A 147 14.94 -14.83 -8.31
CA GLN A 147 15.46 -16.09 -8.86
C GLN A 147 16.47 -16.67 -7.88
N GLY A 148 16.38 -17.96 -7.61
CA GLY A 148 17.30 -18.60 -6.68
C GLY A 148 17.34 -20.10 -6.79
N HIS A 149 18.42 -20.67 -6.22
CA HIS A 149 18.61 -22.10 -6.05
C HIS A 149 18.76 -22.38 -4.56
N ILE A 150 17.78 -23.08 -3.99
CA ILE A 150 17.62 -23.27 -2.54
C ILE A 150 17.48 -24.78 -2.23
N TYR A 151 18.24 -25.26 -1.28
CA TYR A 151 18.08 -26.60 -0.76
C TYR A 151 17.10 -26.61 0.40
N VAL A 152 16.02 -27.39 0.24
CA VAL A 152 14.96 -27.56 1.25
C VAL A 152 15.19 -28.85 2.00
N LYS A 153 14.98 -28.85 3.32
CA LYS A 153 15.13 -30.04 4.16
C LYS A 153 14.12 -31.13 3.73
N PRO A 154 14.55 -32.40 3.56
CA PRO A 154 13.70 -33.44 2.98
C PRO A 154 12.41 -33.79 3.70
N HIS A 155 12.25 -33.38 4.95
CA HIS A 155 11.04 -33.63 5.74
C HIS A 155 9.95 -32.53 5.58
N TYR A 156 10.20 -31.51 4.76
CA TYR A 156 9.24 -30.47 4.43
C TYR A 156 8.66 -30.71 3.03
N GLU A 157 7.55 -31.44 2.94
CA GLU A 157 6.89 -31.76 1.66
C GLU A 157 6.43 -30.51 0.89
N ASN A 158 6.02 -29.46 1.62
CA ASN A 158 5.53 -28.19 1.06
C ASN A 158 6.56 -27.04 1.15
N GLY A 159 7.86 -27.35 1.22
CA GLY A 159 8.90 -26.35 1.42
C GLY A 159 8.94 -25.30 0.30
N ARG A 160 8.63 -25.68 -0.94
CA ARG A 160 8.53 -24.75 -2.07
C ARG A 160 7.42 -23.71 -1.88
N GLU A 161 6.23 -24.17 -1.50
CA GLU A 161 5.08 -23.30 -1.31
C GLU A 161 5.32 -22.32 -0.16
N GLN A 162 5.91 -22.80 0.93
CA GLN A 162 6.28 -21.98 2.09
C GLN A 162 7.30 -20.89 1.72
N LEU A 163 8.30 -21.22 0.90
CA LEU A 163 9.30 -20.25 0.41
C LEU A 163 8.67 -19.20 -0.50
N GLU A 164 7.84 -19.63 -1.45
CA GLU A 164 7.16 -18.70 -2.36
C GLU A 164 6.17 -17.78 -1.60
N GLU A 165 5.49 -18.31 -0.60
CA GLU A 165 4.57 -17.53 0.26
C GLU A 165 5.33 -16.53 1.11
N ALA A 166 6.41 -16.95 1.78
CA ALA A 166 7.27 -16.07 2.56
C ALA A 166 7.85 -14.93 1.71
N LEU A 167 8.34 -15.22 0.51
CA LEU A 167 8.82 -14.19 -0.42
C LEU A 167 7.72 -13.22 -0.84
N ARG A 168 6.49 -13.71 -1.06
CA ARG A 168 5.36 -12.84 -1.37
C ARG A 168 5.00 -11.95 -0.19
N GLU A 169 4.99 -12.49 1.03
CA GLU A 169 4.74 -11.71 2.25
C GLU A 169 5.80 -10.63 2.49
N MET A 170 7.09 -10.96 2.32
CA MET A 170 8.20 -10.01 2.46
C MET A 170 8.12 -8.85 1.46
N LEU A 171 7.60 -9.11 0.26
CA LEU A 171 7.46 -8.13 -0.82
C LEU A 171 6.05 -7.49 -0.87
N ASP A 172 5.13 -7.92 -0.02
CA ASP A 172 3.75 -7.41 -0.01
C ASP A 172 3.69 -6.02 0.62
N TYR A 173 3.41 -5.00 -0.20
CA TYR A 173 3.20 -3.65 0.28
C TYR A 173 1.85 -3.46 0.99
N VAL A 174 0.89 -4.38 0.82
CA VAL A 174 -0.46 -4.25 1.41
C VAL A 174 -0.44 -4.61 2.89
N HIS A 175 0.09 -5.78 3.23
CA HIS A 175 0.10 -6.30 4.60
C HIS A 175 1.48 -6.20 5.26
N GLY A 176 2.53 -6.10 4.45
CA GLY A 176 3.91 -6.02 4.90
C GLY A 176 4.35 -4.62 5.35
N GLU A 177 5.59 -4.57 5.84
CA GLU A 177 6.22 -3.33 6.30
C GLU A 177 6.67 -2.42 5.15
N GLN A 178 6.80 -2.95 3.92
CA GLN A 178 7.32 -2.23 2.77
C GLN A 178 6.51 -0.97 2.46
N GLY A 179 7.17 0.18 2.51
CA GLY A 179 6.59 1.50 2.25
C GLY A 179 7.05 2.12 0.93
N PHE A 180 6.50 3.29 0.60
CA PHE A 180 6.93 4.06 -0.56
C PHE A 180 8.40 4.45 -0.47
N GLY A 181 9.16 4.25 -1.55
CA GLY A 181 10.55 4.65 -1.65
C GLY A 181 11.48 3.95 -0.65
N GLU A 182 11.06 2.88 -0.02
CA GLU A 182 11.89 2.10 0.89
C GLU A 182 12.81 1.16 0.12
N ARG A 183 14.10 1.23 0.47
CA ARG A 183 15.12 0.36 -0.09
C ARG A 183 14.84 -1.10 0.31
N LEU A 184 14.80 -1.99 -0.67
CA LEU A 184 14.82 -3.42 -0.45
C LEU A 184 16.26 -3.88 -0.26
N GLN A 185 16.63 -4.18 0.98
CA GLN A 185 17.96 -4.66 1.32
C GLN A 185 18.05 -6.15 1.04
N PHE A 186 18.93 -6.52 0.13
CA PHE A 186 19.16 -7.91 -0.25
C PHE A 186 19.59 -8.77 0.94
N GLU A 187 20.47 -8.26 1.78
CA GLU A 187 20.96 -8.98 2.95
C GLU A 187 19.84 -9.30 3.95
N LYS A 188 18.91 -8.34 4.19
CA LYS A 188 17.77 -8.57 5.09
C LYS A 188 16.88 -9.66 4.53
N LEU A 189 16.54 -9.61 3.25
CA LEU A 189 15.70 -10.61 2.58
C LEU A 189 16.38 -11.98 2.59
N PHE A 190 17.69 -12.05 2.33
CA PHE A 190 18.46 -13.28 2.37
C PHE A 190 18.45 -13.92 3.77
N MET A 191 18.69 -13.12 4.81
CA MET A 191 18.69 -13.59 6.20
C MET A 191 17.30 -14.08 6.64
N GLU A 192 16.24 -13.38 6.25
CA GLU A 192 14.87 -13.78 6.57
C GLU A 192 14.50 -15.10 5.88
N LEU A 193 14.94 -15.32 4.63
CA LEU A 193 14.77 -16.60 3.93
C LEU A 193 15.58 -17.73 4.55
N GLU A 194 16.83 -17.47 4.92
CA GLU A 194 17.70 -18.47 5.56
C GLU A 194 17.19 -18.87 6.96
N ALA A 195 16.48 -17.96 7.63
CA ALA A 195 15.87 -18.23 8.94
C ALA A 195 14.62 -19.13 8.88
N LEU A 196 14.07 -19.38 7.69
CA LEU A 196 12.91 -20.27 7.55
C LEU A 196 13.29 -21.71 7.92
N GLU A 197 12.45 -22.34 8.70
CA GLU A 197 12.70 -23.71 9.20
C GLU A 197 12.86 -24.75 8.08
N CYS A 198 12.18 -24.55 6.95
CA CYS A 198 12.26 -25.45 5.78
C CYS A 198 13.56 -25.31 4.99
N VAL A 199 14.29 -24.21 5.12
CA VAL A 199 15.54 -23.96 4.39
C VAL A 199 16.71 -24.67 5.06
N ALA A 200 17.49 -25.41 4.27
CA ALA A 200 18.75 -25.97 4.71
C ALA A 200 19.94 -25.12 4.26
N HIS A 201 19.91 -24.64 3.01
CA HIS A 201 20.96 -23.80 2.45
C HIS A 201 20.49 -23.06 1.21
N ILE A 202 20.97 -21.82 1.01
CA ILE A 202 20.75 -21.03 -0.18
C ILE A 202 22.04 -20.99 -1.00
N TYR A 203 22.03 -21.59 -2.21
CA TYR A 203 23.21 -21.63 -3.09
C TYR A 203 23.39 -20.34 -3.86
N ASP A 204 22.28 -19.83 -4.40
CA ASP A 204 22.25 -18.60 -5.18
C ASP A 204 20.89 -17.92 -4.99
N LEU A 205 20.92 -16.60 -4.92
CA LEU A 205 19.72 -15.77 -4.85
C LEU A 205 19.98 -14.46 -5.61
N SER A 206 19.10 -14.13 -6.51
CA SER A 206 19.14 -12.89 -7.29
C SER A 206 17.79 -12.20 -7.20
N VAL A 207 17.81 -10.92 -6.84
CA VAL A 207 16.62 -10.08 -6.69
C VAL A 207 16.78 -8.88 -7.61
N ARG A 208 15.82 -8.65 -8.50
CA ARG A 208 15.89 -7.57 -9.50
C ARG A 208 14.52 -6.93 -9.72
N PRO A 209 14.45 -5.62 -9.94
CA PRO A 209 13.23 -4.99 -10.41
C PRO A 209 12.91 -5.49 -11.83
N ALA A 210 11.63 -5.64 -12.16
CA ALA A 210 11.19 -6.05 -13.48
C ALA A 210 11.53 -4.98 -14.55
N SER A 211 11.57 -3.71 -14.11
CA SER A 211 11.96 -2.58 -14.92
C SER A 211 12.89 -1.65 -14.13
N LEU A 212 13.73 -0.91 -14.81
CA LEU A 212 14.57 0.14 -14.21
C LEU A 212 13.95 1.54 -14.38
N ALA A 213 12.67 1.62 -14.72
CA ALA A 213 12.00 2.90 -14.94
C ALA A 213 11.78 3.69 -13.65
N HIS A 214 11.47 2.99 -12.56
CA HIS A 214 11.12 3.60 -11.26
C HIS A 214 11.90 3.04 -10.08
N ALA A 215 12.88 2.19 -10.36
CA ALA A 215 13.79 1.66 -9.37
C ALA A 215 15.21 1.52 -9.96
N SER A 216 16.21 1.67 -9.13
CA SER A 216 17.61 1.48 -9.47
C SER A 216 18.24 0.38 -8.63
N MET A 217 19.36 -0.15 -9.09
CA MET A 217 20.17 -1.12 -8.34
C MET A 217 21.37 -0.42 -7.73
N GLU A 218 21.55 -0.56 -6.42
CA GLU A 218 22.77 -0.16 -5.71
C GLU A 218 23.44 -1.43 -5.11
N GLY A 219 24.37 -2.01 -5.85
CA GLY A 219 24.90 -3.33 -5.53
C GLY A 219 23.86 -4.42 -5.73
N ALA A 220 23.48 -5.09 -4.67
CA ALA A 220 22.41 -6.10 -4.65
C ALA A 220 21.04 -5.54 -4.18
N ASP A 221 21.03 -4.31 -3.66
CA ASP A 221 19.82 -3.67 -3.14
C ASP A 221 19.01 -3.00 -4.26
N ILE A 222 17.70 -2.96 -4.08
CA ILE A 222 16.80 -2.23 -4.96
C ILE A 222 16.40 -0.91 -4.27
N VAL A 223 16.63 0.19 -4.95
CA VAL A 223 16.28 1.54 -4.48
C VAL A 223 15.18 2.11 -5.36
N PRO A 224 13.93 2.10 -4.91
CA PRO A 224 12.82 2.68 -5.66
C PRO A 224 12.76 4.20 -5.56
N GLU A 225 12.07 4.84 -6.50
CA GLU A 225 11.72 6.27 -6.41
C GLU A 225 10.81 6.54 -5.21
N GLN A 226 10.75 7.80 -4.75
CA GLN A 226 10.02 8.20 -3.54
C GLN A 226 8.51 7.90 -3.59
N ASN A 227 7.90 7.85 -4.78
CA ASN A 227 6.50 7.50 -5.00
C ASN A 227 6.29 6.07 -5.49
N CYS A 228 7.32 5.24 -5.44
CA CYS A 228 7.26 3.86 -5.91
C CYS A 228 7.10 2.88 -4.74
N LEU A 229 6.20 1.93 -4.90
CA LEU A 229 6.01 0.75 -4.05
C LEU A 229 6.57 -0.47 -4.75
N LEU A 230 7.41 -1.22 -4.06
CA LEU A 230 7.85 -2.54 -4.52
C LEU A 230 6.76 -3.56 -4.25
N CYS A 231 6.54 -4.46 -5.19
CA CYS A 231 5.52 -5.51 -5.09
C CYS A 231 6.05 -6.84 -5.62
N PRO A 232 5.46 -7.98 -5.19
CA PRO A 232 5.92 -9.28 -5.64
C PRO A 232 5.65 -9.47 -7.14
N GLY A 233 6.71 -9.74 -7.87
CA GLY A 233 6.70 -10.08 -9.29
C GLY A 233 6.86 -11.57 -9.52
N GLN A 234 7.72 -11.93 -10.46
CA GLN A 234 7.96 -13.31 -10.83
C GLN A 234 8.96 -13.98 -9.87
N ILE A 235 8.54 -15.06 -9.22
CA ILE A 235 9.38 -15.88 -8.34
C ILE A 235 9.72 -17.18 -9.08
N ARG A 236 11.02 -17.45 -9.28
CA ARG A 236 11.55 -18.64 -9.94
C ARG A 236 12.56 -19.31 -9.02
N LEU A 237 12.14 -20.33 -8.29
CA LEU A 237 13.01 -21.09 -7.41
C LEU A 237 13.29 -22.47 -7.99
N THR A 238 14.56 -22.82 -8.06
CA THR A 238 15.03 -24.21 -8.23
C THR A 238 15.23 -24.78 -6.84
N ILE A 239 14.63 -25.92 -6.56
CA ILE A 239 14.65 -26.55 -5.25
C ILE A 239 15.21 -27.96 -5.40
N ASP A 240 16.20 -28.29 -4.58
CA ASP A 240 16.80 -29.63 -4.44
C ASP A 240 16.48 -30.23 -3.06
#